data_55d6c42d77b0f8beab9158c408bb1576
#
_entry.id   55d6c42d77b0f8beab9158c408bb1576
#
_cell.length_a   1.000
_cell.length_b   1.000
_cell.length_c   1.000
_cell.angle_alpha   90.00
_cell.angle_beta   90.00
_cell.angle_gamma   90.00
#
_symmetry.space_group_name_H-M   'P 1'
#
loop_
_entity.id
_entity.type
_entity.pdbx_description
1 polymer ?
#
loop_
_entity_poly.entity_id
_entity_poly.type
_entity_poly.pdbx_seq_one_letter_code
_entity_poly.pdbx_strand_id
1 'polypeptide(L)'
;MQRNFAALLAITVLATGLISCKTYTSGLKGTTGEAATAGTTYEDAHAIWAAERGSKEGLQKAIDALQGIVAAEPENQEALILLSRSVYFMADGYTDDAEAKSVLFEEGVTYGERAMAADAEFKARIDKGEKPADAVFALQKDDQMAIYWTASNLGKWARGQGFSTIVKYKGYIAKMMTHALALDETAYYAGPPRYWGAFYSVAPSFAGGDMTKSKEMYEKAKAMYPENFATYVLYADTYAVKAQDKALFRELLEHVINTPADVLPEMLPEQTVEKRKAQDLLNRIDELFAE
;
A
#
# COMPACT_ATOMS: atom_id res chain seq x y z
N MET A 1 69.93 2.00 -30.82
CA MET A 1 68.68 1.17 -30.58
C MET A 1 68.07 1.63 -29.29
N GLN A 2 67.17 2.59 -29.35
CA GLN A 2 66.41 3.07 -28.21
C GLN A 2 65.01 2.44 -28.26
N ARG A 3 64.61 1.71 -27.21
CA ARG A 3 63.27 1.11 -27.06
C ARG A 3 62.46 1.99 -26.12
N ASN A 4 61.51 2.72 -26.69
CA ASN A 4 60.51 3.49 -25.93
C ASN A 4 59.50 2.55 -25.32
N PHE A 5 59.40 2.54 -23.98
CA PHE A 5 58.27 1.94 -23.24
C PHE A 5 57.20 3.01 -23.02
N ALA A 6 56.09 2.90 -23.73
CA ALA A 6 54.89 3.68 -23.46
C ALA A 6 54.12 2.99 -22.35
N ALA A 7 54.03 3.62 -21.19
CA ALA A 7 53.18 3.18 -20.08
C ALA A 7 51.74 3.58 -20.38
N LEU A 8 50.86 2.59 -20.58
CA LEU A 8 49.40 2.78 -20.64
C LEU A 8 48.88 2.96 -19.23
N LEU A 9 48.45 4.16 -18.89
CA LEU A 9 47.72 4.46 -17.64
C LEU A 9 46.26 4.08 -17.86
N ALA A 10 45.83 2.95 -17.30
CA ALA A 10 44.41 2.56 -17.25
C ALA A 10 43.70 3.38 -16.17
N ILE A 11 42.91 4.38 -16.56
CA ILE A 11 42.03 5.10 -15.67
C ILE A 11 40.80 4.25 -15.42
N THR A 12 40.75 3.57 -14.26
CA THR A 12 39.55 2.88 -13.77
C THR A 12 38.59 3.95 -13.24
N VAL A 13 37.59 4.31 -14.02
CA VAL A 13 36.49 5.13 -13.55
C VAL A 13 35.64 4.26 -12.62
N LEU A 14 35.81 4.42 -11.31
CA LEU A 14 34.84 3.90 -10.33
C LEU A 14 33.55 4.71 -10.49
N ALA A 15 32.57 4.14 -11.15
CA ALA A 15 31.22 4.65 -11.11
C ALA A 15 30.64 4.41 -9.68
N THR A 16 30.87 5.38 -8.78
CA THR A 16 30.14 5.45 -7.51
C THR A 16 28.70 5.79 -7.85
N GLY A 17 27.87 4.76 -7.99
CA GLY A 17 26.43 4.91 -8.04
C GLY A 17 25.98 5.60 -6.76
N LEU A 18 25.65 6.87 -6.82
CA LEU A 18 24.97 7.58 -5.75
C LEU A 18 23.65 6.84 -5.51
N ILE A 19 23.57 6.10 -4.40
CA ILE A 19 22.30 5.51 -3.91
C ILE A 19 21.45 6.71 -3.48
N SER A 20 20.72 7.29 -4.42
CA SER A 20 19.78 8.37 -4.15
C SER A 20 18.52 7.75 -3.55
N CYS A 21 18.24 8.05 -2.28
CA CYS A 21 16.94 7.75 -1.69
C CYS A 21 15.88 8.57 -2.42
N LYS A 22 14.96 7.92 -3.12
CA LYS A 22 13.86 8.61 -3.78
C LYS A 22 12.92 9.27 -2.76
N THR A 23 12.24 10.31 -3.19
CA THR A 23 11.19 11.02 -2.46
C THR A 23 9.93 10.99 -3.30
N TYR A 24 8.78 10.86 -2.66
CA TYR A 24 7.49 10.99 -3.31
C TYR A 24 7.01 12.45 -3.29
N THR A 25 6.02 12.75 -4.10
CA THR A 25 5.32 14.04 -4.11
C THR A 25 4.33 14.09 -2.95
N SER A 26 4.61 14.91 -1.94
CA SER A 26 3.77 15.01 -0.75
C SER A 26 2.50 15.82 -1.02
N GLY A 27 1.35 15.29 -0.58
CA GLY A 27 0.06 15.95 -0.59
C GLY A 27 -0.17 16.96 0.53
N LEU A 28 0.71 17.01 1.54
CA LEU A 28 0.53 17.84 2.74
C LEU A 28 0.59 19.36 2.51
N LYS A 29 1.18 19.78 1.39
CA LYS A 29 1.33 21.22 1.06
C LYS A 29 0.11 21.82 0.35
N GLY A 30 -0.93 21.01 0.12
CA GLY A 30 -2.11 21.42 -0.65
C GLY A 30 -1.80 21.56 -2.15
N THR A 31 -2.85 21.55 -2.97
CA THR A 31 -2.78 21.87 -4.39
C THR A 31 -3.32 23.27 -4.61
N THR A 32 -2.50 24.16 -5.19
CA THR A 32 -2.94 25.48 -5.65
C THR A 32 -3.44 25.34 -7.10
N GLY A 33 -4.67 24.85 -7.28
CA GLY A 33 -5.33 24.79 -8.60
C GLY A 33 -6.57 25.69 -8.59
N GLU A 34 -6.95 26.25 -9.75
CA GLU A 34 -8.27 26.86 -9.90
C GLU A 34 -9.34 25.76 -9.71
N ALA A 35 -10.34 26.08 -8.88
CA ALA A 35 -11.46 25.16 -8.63
C ALA A 35 -12.22 24.92 -9.94
N ALA A 36 -12.25 23.68 -10.39
CA ALA A 36 -13.12 23.24 -11.49
C ALA A 36 -14.54 23.07 -10.95
N THR A 37 -15.54 23.15 -11.84
CA THR A 37 -16.92 22.81 -11.45
C THR A 37 -17.06 21.29 -11.50
N ALA A 38 -17.39 20.66 -10.38
CA ALA A 38 -17.67 19.23 -10.35
C ALA A 38 -18.93 18.94 -11.19
N GLY A 39 -18.80 18.04 -12.17
CA GLY A 39 -19.92 17.55 -12.96
C GLY A 39 -20.67 16.38 -12.33
N THR A 40 -20.11 15.79 -11.25
CA THR A 40 -20.57 14.56 -10.61
C THR A 40 -20.49 14.74 -9.09
N THR A 41 -21.50 14.25 -8.35
CA THR A 41 -21.47 14.26 -6.87
C THR A 41 -20.60 13.13 -6.33
N TYR A 42 -20.21 13.21 -5.04
CA TYR A 42 -19.50 12.12 -4.38
C TYR A 42 -20.34 10.82 -4.37
N GLU A 43 -21.64 10.94 -4.11
CA GLU A 43 -22.56 9.79 -4.09
C GLU A 43 -22.60 9.08 -5.44
N ASP A 44 -22.65 9.84 -6.55
CA ASP A 44 -22.63 9.28 -7.90
C ASP A 44 -21.29 8.58 -8.20
N ALA A 45 -20.17 9.20 -7.86
CA ALA A 45 -18.85 8.62 -8.04
C ALA A 45 -18.65 7.35 -7.18
N HIS A 46 -19.15 7.38 -5.94
CA HIS A 46 -19.15 6.22 -5.04
C HIS A 46 -20.03 5.10 -5.59
N ALA A 47 -21.20 5.41 -6.17
CA ALA A 47 -22.07 4.42 -6.80
C ALA A 47 -21.38 3.75 -8.01
N ILE A 48 -20.70 4.52 -8.86
CA ILE A 48 -19.87 3.98 -9.96
C ILE A 48 -18.79 3.05 -9.38
N TRP A 49 -18.06 3.51 -8.37
CA TRP A 49 -17.03 2.72 -7.73
C TRP A 49 -17.59 1.40 -7.15
N ALA A 50 -18.71 1.47 -6.45
CA ALA A 50 -19.33 0.28 -5.84
C ALA A 50 -19.76 -0.74 -6.89
N ALA A 51 -20.34 -0.28 -8.00
CA ALA A 51 -20.90 -1.14 -9.04
C ALA A 51 -19.85 -1.65 -10.05
N GLU A 52 -18.84 -0.84 -10.38
CA GLU A 52 -18.03 -1.08 -11.59
C GLU A 52 -16.54 -1.42 -11.27
N ARG A 53 -16.04 -1.27 -10.04
CA ARG A 53 -14.64 -1.52 -9.70
C ARG A 53 -14.15 -2.95 -9.90
N GLY A 54 -15.04 -3.88 -10.21
CA GLY A 54 -14.71 -5.26 -10.56
C GLY A 54 -14.00 -5.42 -11.90
N SER A 55 -13.89 -4.35 -12.68
CA SER A 55 -13.10 -4.29 -13.92
C SER A 55 -12.14 -3.13 -13.91
N LYS A 56 -11.06 -3.23 -14.70
CA LYS A 56 -10.07 -2.15 -14.84
C LYS A 56 -10.71 -0.86 -15.36
N GLU A 57 -11.53 -0.99 -16.38
CA GLU A 57 -12.24 0.12 -17.04
C GLU A 57 -13.23 0.79 -16.09
N GLY A 58 -14.00 0.00 -15.33
CA GLY A 58 -14.96 0.51 -14.36
C GLY A 58 -14.29 1.21 -13.20
N LEU A 59 -13.18 0.65 -12.68
CA LEU A 59 -12.38 1.30 -11.66
C LEU A 59 -11.75 2.61 -12.15
N GLN A 60 -11.26 2.67 -13.42
CA GLN A 60 -10.73 3.91 -14.00
C GLN A 60 -11.81 4.98 -14.09
N LYS A 61 -13.02 4.62 -14.55
CA LYS A 61 -14.16 5.55 -14.59
C LYS A 61 -14.49 6.15 -13.21
N ALA A 62 -14.43 5.33 -12.17
CA ALA A 62 -14.63 5.80 -10.80
C ALA A 62 -13.51 6.75 -10.35
N ILE A 63 -12.25 6.43 -10.68
CA ILE A 63 -11.09 7.29 -10.40
C ILE A 63 -11.25 8.65 -11.09
N ASP A 64 -11.60 8.66 -12.37
CA ASP A 64 -11.78 9.90 -13.15
C ASP A 64 -12.90 10.79 -12.55
N ALA A 65 -14.03 10.18 -12.14
CA ALA A 65 -15.12 10.89 -11.49
C ALA A 65 -14.68 11.50 -10.14
N LEU A 66 -13.97 10.74 -9.31
CA LEU A 66 -13.44 11.20 -8.02
C LEU A 66 -12.38 12.30 -8.18
N GLN A 67 -11.54 12.23 -9.23
CA GLN A 67 -10.57 13.28 -9.55
C GLN A 67 -11.29 14.59 -9.92
N GLY A 68 -12.40 14.52 -10.66
CA GLY A 68 -13.24 15.68 -10.93
C GLY A 68 -13.78 16.35 -9.66
N ILE A 69 -14.18 15.53 -8.66
CA ILE A 69 -14.64 16.05 -7.36
C ILE A 69 -13.53 16.76 -6.62
N VAL A 70 -12.36 16.13 -6.45
CA VAL A 70 -11.25 16.75 -5.68
C VAL A 70 -10.56 17.89 -6.42
N ALA A 71 -10.83 18.09 -7.72
CA ALA A 71 -10.47 19.28 -8.44
C ALA A 71 -11.40 20.46 -8.12
N ALA A 72 -12.69 20.20 -7.91
CA ALA A 72 -13.68 21.22 -7.52
C ALA A 72 -13.69 21.47 -5.99
N GLU A 73 -13.50 20.41 -5.21
CA GLU A 73 -13.54 20.40 -3.75
C GLU A 73 -12.23 19.79 -3.20
N PRO A 74 -11.13 20.55 -3.20
CA PRO A 74 -9.79 20.01 -2.88
C PRO A 74 -9.63 19.39 -1.49
N GLU A 75 -10.53 19.71 -0.55
CA GLU A 75 -10.54 19.21 0.84
C GLU A 75 -11.67 18.18 1.07
N ASN A 76 -12.33 17.66 0.02
CA ASN A 76 -13.33 16.62 0.17
C ASN A 76 -12.65 15.32 0.63
N GLN A 77 -12.67 15.10 1.95
CA GLN A 77 -11.93 14.01 2.60
C GLN A 77 -12.41 12.63 2.13
N GLU A 78 -13.72 12.44 1.99
CA GLU A 78 -14.28 11.15 1.56
C GLU A 78 -13.83 10.77 0.15
N ALA A 79 -13.88 11.73 -0.79
CA ALA A 79 -13.39 11.53 -2.15
C ALA A 79 -11.87 11.26 -2.19
N LEU A 80 -11.08 11.95 -1.37
CA LEU A 80 -9.64 11.75 -1.25
C LEU A 80 -9.29 10.37 -0.70
N ILE A 81 -10.00 9.90 0.33
CA ILE A 81 -9.83 8.56 0.90
C ILE A 81 -10.17 7.49 -0.16
N LEU A 82 -11.29 7.67 -0.85
CA LEU A 82 -11.72 6.71 -1.87
C LEU A 82 -10.78 6.70 -3.08
N LEU A 83 -10.23 7.85 -3.48
CA LEU A 83 -9.16 7.93 -4.50
C LEU A 83 -7.91 7.17 -4.06
N SER A 84 -7.42 7.41 -2.84
CA SER A 84 -6.24 6.72 -2.31
C SER A 84 -6.42 5.19 -2.32
N ARG A 85 -7.62 4.70 -1.96
CA ARG A 85 -7.99 3.28 -2.06
C ARG A 85 -8.09 2.80 -3.50
N SER A 86 -8.69 3.59 -4.38
CA SER A 86 -8.95 3.19 -5.77
C SER A 86 -7.67 3.05 -6.57
N VAL A 87 -6.73 3.99 -6.45
CA VAL A 87 -5.42 3.89 -7.13
C VAL A 87 -4.57 2.77 -6.54
N TYR A 88 -4.68 2.50 -5.21
CA TYR A 88 -4.08 1.29 -4.63
C TYR A 88 -4.62 0.03 -5.29
N PHE A 89 -5.95 -0.09 -5.42
CA PHE A 89 -6.57 -1.27 -6.01
C PHE A 89 -6.27 -1.40 -7.50
N MET A 90 -6.21 -0.27 -8.24
CA MET A 90 -5.74 -0.25 -9.63
C MET A 90 -4.31 -0.80 -9.76
N ALA A 91 -3.40 -0.35 -8.90
CA ALA A 91 -2.02 -0.82 -8.90
C ALA A 91 -1.88 -2.29 -8.53
N ASP A 92 -2.57 -2.73 -7.46
CA ASP A 92 -2.41 -4.05 -6.88
C ASP A 92 -3.20 -5.14 -7.63
N GLY A 93 -4.34 -4.76 -8.22
CA GLY A 93 -5.27 -5.69 -8.87
C GLY A 93 -5.22 -5.71 -10.40
N TYR A 94 -4.91 -4.59 -11.05
CA TYR A 94 -5.11 -4.44 -12.50
C TYR A 94 -3.90 -3.91 -13.28
N THR A 95 -2.76 -3.72 -12.63
CA THR A 95 -1.54 -3.22 -13.26
C THR A 95 -0.42 -4.22 -13.06
N ASP A 96 0.28 -4.63 -14.13
CA ASP A 96 1.42 -5.57 -14.05
C ASP A 96 2.76 -4.84 -14.12
N ASP A 97 2.84 -3.75 -14.88
CA ASP A 97 4.05 -2.97 -15.05
C ASP A 97 4.49 -2.30 -13.75
N ALA A 98 5.75 -2.51 -13.36
CA ALA A 98 6.29 -2.07 -12.07
C ALA A 98 6.39 -0.54 -11.95
N GLU A 99 6.67 0.17 -13.05
CA GLU A 99 6.77 1.63 -13.06
C GLU A 99 5.38 2.24 -12.95
N ALA A 100 4.41 1.73 -13.71
CA ALA A 100 3.02 2.16 -13.60
C ALA A 100 2.43 1.90 -12.20
N LYS A 101 2.73 0.75 -11.58
CA LYS A 101 2.39 0.49 -10.17
C LYS A 101 2.97 1.55 -9.24
N SER A 102 4.25 1.89 -9.45
CA SER A 102 4.94 2.89 -8.62
C SER A 102 4.27 4.25 -8.70
N VAL A 103 3.88 4.70 -9.90
CA VAL A 103 3.15 5.96 -10.09
C VAL A 103 1.82 5.95 -9.35
N LEU A 104 1.01 4.90 -9.51
CA LEU A 104 -0.28 4.77 -8.83
C LEU A 104 -0.16 4.76 -7.30
N PHE A 105 0.82 4.04 -6.75
CA PHE A 105 1.05 4.06 -5.30
C PHE A 105 1.51 5.44 -4.81
N GLU A 106 2.32 6.17 -5.57
CA GLU A 106 2.72 7.55 -5.23
C GLU A 106 1.51 8.49 -5.23
N GLU A 107 0.64 8.41 -6.24
CA GLU A 107 -0.62 9.15 -6.28
C GLU A 107 -1.50 8.81 -5.05
N GLY A 108 -1.58 7.53 -4.69
CA GLY A 108 -2.30 7.07 -3.50
C GLY A 108 -1.77 7.68 -2.20
N VAL A 109 -0.45 7.86 -2.06
CA VAL A 109 0.13 8.60 -0.92
C VAL A 109 -0.30 10.06 -0.95
N THR A 110 -0.23 10.70 -2.12
CA THR A 110 -0.61 12.12 -2.28
C THR A 110 -2.08 12.36 -1.88
N TYR A 111 -3.01 11.55 -2.38
CA TYR A 111 -4.42 11.64 -2.01
C TYR A 111 -4.66 11.36 -0.52
N GLY A 112 -4.01 10.33 0.03
CA GLY A 112 -4.13 9.99 1.44
C GLY A 112 -3.60 11.09 2.36
N GLU A 113 -2.46 11.71 2.05
CA GLU A 113 -1.92 12.85 2.80
C GLU A 113 -2.84 14.08 2.72
N ARG A 114 -3.45 14.35 1.55
CA ARG A 114 -4.47 15.41 1.43
C ARG A 114 -5.68 15.10 2.29
N ALA A 115 -6.14 13.84 2.33
CA ALA A 115 -7.24 13.42 3.18
C ALA A 115 -6.92 13.62 4.68
N MET A 116 -5.70 13.30 5.12
CA MET A 116 -5.26 13.60 6.49
C MET A 116 -5.20 15.10 6.76
N ALA A 117 -4.77 15.91 5.79
CA ALA A 117 -4.67 17.36 5.89
C ALA A 117 -6.04 18.09 5.87
N ALA A 118 -7.14 17.39 5.56
CA ALA A 118 -8.49 17.90 5.73
C ALA A 118 -8.89 18.01 7.22
N ASP A 119 -8.24 17.23 8.12
CA ASP A 119 -8.37 17.45 9.56
C ASP A 119 -7.64 18.72 10.02
N ALA A 120 -8.36 19.59 10.70
CA ALA A 120 -7.86 20.92 11.06
C ALA A 120 -6.72 20.89 12.10
N GLU A 121 -6.74 19.92 13.05
CA GLU A 121 -5.69 19.81 14.06
C GLU A 121 -4.41 19.24 13.45
N PHE A 122 -4.53 18.20 12.66
CA PHE A 122 -3.40 17.64 11.92
C PHE A 122 -2.76 18.71 11.03
N LYS A 123 -3.58 19.41 10.23
CA LYS A 123 -3.10 20.51 9.37
C LYS A 123 -2.39 21.59 10.16
N ALA A 124 -2.96 22.03 11.28
CA ALA A 124 -2.35 23.07 12.12
C ALA A 124 -0.98 22.65 12.69
N ARG A 125 -0.77 21.36 12.97
CA ARG A 125 0.54 20.82 13.41
C ARG A 125 1.55 20.82 12.26
N ILE A 126 1.12 20.42 11.06
CA ILE A 126 1.96 20.47 9.85
C ILE A 126 2.38 21.90 9.52
N ASP A 127 1.44 22.85 9.56
CA ASP A 127 1.70 24.27 9.28
C ASP A 127 2.67 24.91 10.29
N LYS A 128 2.72 24.40 11.53
CA LYS A 128 3.71 24.77 12.56
C LYS A 128 5.07 24.09 12.38
N GLY A 129 5.22 23.24 11.38
CA GLY A 129 6.48 22.53 11.07
C GLY A 129 6.68 21.23 11.85
N GLU A 130 5.66 20.68 12.49
CA GLU A 130 5.74 19.37 13.10
C GLU A 130 5.91 18.30 12.01
N LYS A 131 6.68 17.25 12.32
CA LYS A 131 6.89 16.16 11.35
C LYS A 131 5.59 15.40 11.14
N PRO A 132 5.23 15.03 9.90
CA PRO A 132 4.00 14.26 9.62
C PRO A 132 3.89 12.99 10.46
N ALA A 133 5.03 12.32 10.70
CA ALA A 133 5.11 11.13 11.54
C ALA A 133 4.72 11.35 13.02
N ASP A 134 4.81 12.56 13.51
CA ASP A 134 4.42 12.93 14.88
C ASP A 134 3.02 13.54 14.90
N ALA A 135 2.70 14.36 13.90
CA ALA A 135 1.40 15.01 13.74
C ALA A 135 0.25 14.00 13.57
N VAL A 136 0.52 12.81 13.00
CA VAL A 136 -0.49 11.77 12.73
C VAL A 136 -1.32 11.40 13.98
N PHE A 137 -0.77 11.54 15.17
CA PHE A 137 -1.48 11.25 16.43
C PHE A 137 -2.56 12.30 16.81
N ALA A 138 -2.72 13.36 16.03
CA ALA A 138 -3.86 14.28 16.13
C ALA A 138 -5.15 13.69 15.53
N LEU A 139 -4.99 12.85 14.49
CA LEU A 139 -6.10 12.27 13.74
C LEU A 139 -6.92 11.31 14.64
N GLN A 140 -8.23 11.30 14.39
CA GLN A 140 -9.18 10.54 15.18
C GLN A 140 -9.72 9.32 14.40
N LYS A 141 -10.71 8.62 14.98
CA LYS A 141 -11.28 7.41 14.37
C LYS A 141 -11.87 7.66 12.97
N ASP A 142 -12.47 8.81 12.74
CA ASP A 142 -13.07 9.16 11.45
C ASP A 142 -12.01 9.34 10.35
N ASP A 143 -10.76 9.67 10.72
CA ASP A 143 -9.64 9.83 9.80
C ASP A 143 -8.88 8.52 9.54
N GLN A 144 -9.23 7.44 10.23
CA GLN A 144 -8.45 6.21 10.24
C GLN A 144 -8.20 5.65 8.83
N MET A 145 -9.18 5.76 7.93
CA MET A 145 -9.02 5.25 6.56
C MET A 145 -8.07 6.10 5.73
N ALA A 146 -7.96 7.41 6.01
CA ALA A 146 -6.93 8.26 5.42
C ALA A 146 -5.53 7.79 5.87
N ILE A 147 -5.35 7.53 7.18
CA ILE A 147 -4.09 7.00 7.73
C ILE A 147 -3.74 5.64 7.09
N TYR A 148 -4.70 4.72 7.07
CA TYR A 148 -4.50 3.34 6.60
C TYR A 148 -4.08 3.29 5.12
N TRP A 149 -4.79 4.03 4.25
CA TRP A 149 -4.49 4.02 2.82
C TRP A 149 -3.20 4.77 2.50
N THR A 150 -2.91 5.88 3.20
CA THR A 150 -1.62 6.56 3.06
C THR A 150 -0.46 5.63 3.39
N ALA A 151 -0.52 4.95 4.53
CA ALA A 151 0.53 4.02 4.97
C ALA A 151 0.67 2.81 4.04
N SER A 152 -0.46 2.28 3.55
CA SER A 152 -0.47 1.13 2.62
C SER A 152 0.16 1.48 1.27
N ASN A 153 -0.22 2.62 0.68
CA ASN A 153 0.37 3.13 -0.55
C ASN A 153 1.86 3.43 -0.38
N LEU A 154 2.24 4.14 0.70
CA LEU A 154 3.63 4.49 0.97
C LEU A 154 4.50 3.24 1.17
N GLY A 155 3.98 2.20 1.83
CA GLY A 155 4.67 0.94 2.01
C GLY A 155 4.94 0.21 0.69
N LYS A 156 3.94 0.14 -0.19
CA LYS A 156 4.06 -0.46 -1.53
C LYS A 156 5.01 0.36 -2.42
N TRP A 157 4.84 1.67 -2.45
CA TRP A 157 5.72 2.55 -3.19
C TRP A 157 7.18 2.44 -2.73
N ALA A 158 7.44 2.56 -1.43
CA ALA A 158 8.79 2.49 -0.89
C ALA A 158 9.46 1.14 -1.19
N ARG A 159 8.71 0.04 -1.13
CA ARG A 159 9.19 -1.30 -1.50
C ARG A 159 9.62 -1.34 -2.97
N GLY A 160 8.84 -0.76 -3.88
CA GLY A 160 9.17 -0.67 -5.30
C GLY A 160 10.43 0.17 -5.59
N GLN A 161 10.74 1.18 -4.73
CA GLN A 161 11.93 2.03 -4.86
C GLN A 161 13.20 1.41 -4.26
N GLY A 162 13.09 0.31 -3.51
CA GLY A 162 14.23 -0.41 -2.95
C GLY A 162 14.54 -0.10 -1.48
N PHE A 163 15.52 -0.82 -0.95
CA PHE A 163 15.80 -0.90 0.49
C PHE A 163 16.07 0.46 1.16
N SER A 164 16.86 1.33 0.55
CA SER A 164 17.17 2.66 1.12
C SER A 164 15.93 3.52 1.33
N THR A 165 14.97 3.42 0.41
CA THR A 165 13.69 4.14 0.49
C THR A 165 12.79 3.55 1.58
N ILE A 166 12.75 2.21 1.72
CA ILE A 166 12.05 1.56 2.83
C ILE A 166 12.60 2.07 4.17
N VAL A 167 13.92 2.07 4.36
CA VAL A 167 14.56 2.55 5.60
C VAL A 167 14.20 4.01 5.89
N LYS A 168 14.17 4.85 4.87
CA LYS A 168 13.81 6.28 5.00
C LYS A 168 12.39 6.48 5.52
N TYR A 169 11.42 5.75 5.00
CA TYR A 169 10.00 5.96 5.32
C TYR A 169 9.43 5.02 6.38
N LYS A 170 10.18 3.99 6.78
CA LYS A 170 9.76 2.99 7.77
C LYS A 170 9.16 3.60 9.03
N GLY A 171 9.80 4.64 9.57
CA GLY A 171 9.36 5.28 10.82
C GLY A 171 8.00 5.96 10.68
N TYR A 172 7.75 6.63 9.55
CA TYR A 172 6.47 7.28 9.27
C TYR A 172 5.37 6.24 9.09
N ILE A 173 5.60 5.23 8.25
CA ILE A 173 4.65 4.14 8.01
C ILE A 173 4.30 3.41 9.32
N ALA A 174 5.31 3.11 10.15
CA ALA A 174 5.09 2.43 11.42
C ALA A 174 4.23 3.26 12.39
N LYS A 175 4.44 4.58 12.48
CA LYS A 175 3.62 5.45 13.33
C LYS A 175 2.18 5.53 12.84
N MET A 176 1.97 5.71 11.53
CA MET A 176 0.63 5.65 10.91
C MET A 176 -0.09 4.35 11.25
N MET A 177 0.53 3.20 10.98
CA MET A 177 -0.13 1.91 11.22
C MET A 177 -0.27 1.56 12.70
N THR A 178 0.63 2.02 13.57
CA THR A 178 0.44 1.89 15.03
C THR A 178 -0.77 2.70 15.49
N HIS A 179 -0.92 3.92 14.97
CA HIS A 179 -2.05 4.75 15.31
C HIS A 179 -3.36 4.20 14.76
N ALA A 180 -3.38 3.78 13.49
CA ALA A 180 -4.54 3.13 12.87
C ALA A 180 -4.99 1.88 13.64
N LEU A 181 -4.04 1.05 14.09
CA LEU A 181 -4.32 -0.13 14.93
C LEU A 181 -4.94 0.25 16.28
N ALA A 182 -4.45 1.34 16.90
CA ALA A 182 -4.96 1.82 18.18
C ALA A 182 -6.35 2.45 18.08
N LEU A 183 -6.67 3.12 16.95
CA LEU A 183 -7.97 3.73 16.71
C LEU A 183 -9.06 2.66 16.49
N ASP A 184 -8.80 1.68 15.64
CA ASP A 184 -9.70 0.54 15.41
C ASP A 184 -8.97 -0.60 14.69
N GLU A 185 -8.72 -1.69 15.38
CA GLU A 185 -8.08 -2.86 14.80
C GLU A 185 -8.96 -3.63 13.80
N THR A 186 -10.29 -3.39 13.81
CA THR A 186 -11.25 -4.03 12.90
C THR A 186 -11.33 -3.35 11.53
N ALA A 187 -10.81 -2.10 11.42
CA ALA A 187 -10.90 -1.31 10.21
C ALA A 187 -10.42 -2.07 8.98
N TYR A 188 -11.14 -1.88 7.88
CA TYR A 188 -10.86 -2.55 6.61
C TYR A 188 -10.63 -4.07 6.76
N TYR A 189 -11.55 -4.73 7.45
CA TYR A 189 -11.52 -6.20 7.64
C TYR A 189 -10.18 -6.65 8.25
N ALA A 190 -9.85 -6.11 9.44
CA ALA A 190 -8.59 -6.32 10.14
C ALA A 190 -7.34 -5.90 9.31
N GLY A 191 -7.47 -4.81 8.57
CA GLY A 191 -6.36 -4.24 7.77
C GLY A 191 -5.11 -3.94 8.58
N PRO A 192 -5.19 -3.21 9.73
CA PRO A 192 -4.02 -2.93 10.55
C PRO A 192 -3.32 -4.18 11.11
N PRO A 193 -3.99 -5.18 11.71
CA PRO A 193 -3.36 -6.44 12.08
C PRO A 193 -2.70 -7.16 10.89
N ARG A 194 -3.40 -7.27 9.75
CA ARG A 194 -2.86 -7.88 8.52
C ARG A 194 -1.59 -7.17 8.05
N TYR A 195 -1.56 -5.84 8.08
CA TYR A 195 -0.37 -5.06 7.76
C TYR A 195 0.81 -5.42 8.68
N TRP A 196 0.58 -5.48 9.99
CA TRP A 196 1.64 -5.83 10.93
C TRP A 196 2.13 -7.26 10.77
N GLY A 197 1.25 -8.18 10.42
CA GLY A 197 1.64 -9.54 10.01
C GLY A 197 2.65 -9.53 8.87
N ALA A 198 2.35 -8.78 7.80
CA ALA A 198 3.25 -8.62 6.66
C ALA A 198 4.56 -7.90 7.03
N PHE A 199 4.48 -6.81 7.79
CA PHE A 199 5.67 -6.07 8.22
C PHE A 199 6.64 -6.95 9.00
N TYR A 200 6.16 -7.67 10.02
CA TYR A 200 7.01 -8.52 10.85
C TYR A 200 7.63 -9.69 10.08
N SER A 201 6.97 -10.23 9.07
CA SER A 201 7.56 -11.27 8.23
C SER A 201 8.57 -10.70 7.22
N VAL A 202 8.29 -9.58 6.57
CA VAL A 202 9.14 -9.04 5.51
C VAL A 202 10.38 -8.34 6.05
N ALA A 203 10.26 -7.61 7.15
CA ALA A 203 11.38 -6.86 7.72
C ALA A 203 12.49 -7.79 8.22
N PRO A 204 13.78 -7.44 8.05
CA PRO A 204 14.87 -8.10 8.75
C PRO A 204 14.75 -7.91 10.28
N SER A 205 15.31 -8.82 11.08
CA SER A 205 15.22 -8.76 12.56
C SER A 205 15.77 -7.44 13.12
N PHE A 206 16.91 -6.96 12.62
CA PHE A 206 17.49 -5.67 13.05
C PHE A 206 16.60 -4.46 12.66
N ALA A 207 15.67 -4.63 11.74
CA ALA A 207 14.73 -3.60 11.32
C ALA A 207 13.33 -3.77 11.93
N GLY A 208 13.17 -4.66 12.90
CA GLY A 208 11.92 -4.92 13.62
C GLY A 208 11.13 -6.13 13.14
N GLY A 209 11.71 -6.96 12.25
CA GLY A 209 11.11 -8.23 11.84
C GLY A 209 11.05 -9.23 12.99
N ASP A 210 9.93 -9.96 13.09
CA ASP A 210 9.67 -10.93 14.14
C ASP A 210 8.62 -11.95 13.64
N MET A 211 9.08 -13.17 13.35
CA MET A 211 8.22 -14.21 12.79
C MET A 211 7.11 -14.65 13.77
N THR A 212 7.37 -14.60 15.07
CA THR A 212 6.34 -14.94 16.07
C THR A 212 5.22 -13.90 16.06
N LYS A 213 5.56 -12.62 16.13
CA LYS A 213 4.57 -11.53 16.03
C LYS A 213 3.86 -11.51 14.68
N SER A 214 4.56 -11.84 13.60
CA SER A 214 3.94 -11.96 12.28
C SER A 214 2.80 -12.98 12.31
N LYS A 215 3.07 -14.17 12.81
CA LYS A 215 2.06 -15.24 12.95
C LYS A 215 0.89 -14.80 13.82
N GLU A 216 1.17 -14.23 14.99
CA GLU A 216 0.15 -13.73 15.92
C GLU A 216 -0.79 -12.72 15.24
N MET A 217 -0.25 -11.76 14.49
CA MET A 217 -1.02 -10.73 13.80
C MET A 217 -1.85 -11.29 12.65
N TYR A 218 -1.32 -12.23 11.88
CA TYR A 218 -2.08 -12.89 10.82
C TYR A 218 -3.19 -13.79 11.37
N GLU A 219 -2.91 -14.59 12.41
CA GLU A 219 -3.94 -15.42 13.04
C GLU A 219 -5.04 -14.54 13.68
N LYS A 220 -4.68 -13.41 14.27
CA LYS A 220 -5.63 -12.42 14.77
C LYS A 220 -6.51 -11.89 13.64
N ALA A 221 -5.92 -11.44 12.53
CA ALA A 221 -6.69 -10.91 11.39
C ALA A 221 -7.61 -11.98 10.78
N LYS A 222 -7.13 -13.22 10.65
CA LYS A 222 -7.90 -14.37 10.16
C LYS A 222 -9.07 -14.72 11.09
N ALA A 223 -8.86 -14.68 12.40
CA ALA A 223 -9.91 -14.95 13.38
C ALA A 223 -11.01 -13.86 13.40
N MET A 224 -10.64 -12.59 13.15
CA MET A 224 -11.58 -11.46 13.12
C MET A 224 -12.45 -11.47 11.86
N TYR A 225 -11.86 -11.78 10.71
CA TYR A 225 -12.53 -11.78 9.40
C TYR A 225 -12.09 -13.00 8.58
N PRO A 226 -12.59 -14.19 8.91
CA PRO A 226 -12.23 -15.43 8.22
C PRO A 226 -12.64 -15.45 6.74
N GLU A 227 -13.54 -14.57 6.33
CA GLU A 227 -14.00 -14.44 4.94
C GLU A 227 -13.03 -13.60 4.08
N ASN A 228 -12.11 -12.83 4.67
CA ASN A 228 -11.25 -11.91 3.92
C ASN A 228 -10.03 -12.62 3.33
N PHE A 229 -10.05 -12.89 2.04
CA PHE A 229 -8.99 -13.60 1.31
C PHE A 229 -7.65 -12.89 1.30
N ALA A 230 -7.63 -11.55 1.36
CA ALA A 230 -6.37 -10.79 1.38
C ALA A 230 -5.49 -11.16 2.59
N THR A 231 -6.09 -11.59 3.72
CA THR A 231 -5.35 -12.07 4.89
C THR A 231 -4.62 -13.37 4.57
N TYR A 232 -5.30 -14.33 3.95
CA TYR A 232 -4.74 -15.65 3.62
C TYR A 232 -3.65 -15.55 2.56
N VAL A 233 -3.90 -14.79 1.49
CA VAL A 233 -2.93 -14.61 0.40
C VAL A 233 -1.66 -13.93 0.91
N LEU A 234 -1.80 -12.87 1.70
CA LEU A 234 -0.66 -12.14 2.23
C LEU A 234 0.12 -12.97 3.28
N TYR A 235 -0.59 -13.76 4.09
CA TYR A 235 0.01 -14.68 5.05
C TYR A 235 0.82 -15.77 4.36
N ALA A 236 0.29 -16.34 3.27
CA ALA A 236 1.00 -17.31 2.46
C ALA A 236 2.25 -16.71 1.79
N ASP A 237 2.10 -15.57 1.08
CA ASP A 237 3.16 -14.93 0.31
C ASP A 237 4.31 -14.41 1.18
N THR A 238 4.03 -13.90 2.37
CA THR A 238 5.06 -13.25 3.18
C THR A 238 5.59 -14.12 4.32
N TYR A 239 4.70 -14.72 5.10
CA TYR A 239 5.11 -15.53 6.26
C TYR A 239 5.46 -16.95 5.87
N ALA A 240 4.55 -17.69 5.21
CA ALA A 240 4.77 -19.10 4.95
C ALA A 240 5.96 -19.32 4.03
N VAL A 241 6.14 -18.48 3.00
CA VAL A 241 7.34 -18.50 2.13
C VAL A 241 8.60 -18.24 2.95
N LYS A 242 8.63 -17.22 3.81
CA LYS A 242 9.82 -16.91 4.62
C LYS A 242 10.12 -17.99 5.67
N ALA A 243 9.09 -18.59 6.24
CA ALA A 243 9.21 -19.70 7.19
C ALA A 243 9.55 -21.04 6.51
N GLN A 244 9.52 -21.10 5.17
CA GLN A 244 9.62 -22.32 4.38
C GLN A 244 8.56 -23.38 4.79
N ASP A 245 7.37 -22.90 5.20
CA ASP A 245 6.24 -23.75 5.57
C ASP A 245 5.33 -23.99 4.36
N LYS A 246 5.74 -24.94 3.52
CA LYS A 246 5.01 -25.33 2.29
C LYS A 246 3.61 -25.86 2.59
N ALA A 247 3.42 -26.50 3.76
CA ALA A 247 2.13 -27.04 4.16
C ALA A 247 1.13 -25.90 4.48
N LEU A 248 1.53 -24.94 5.33
CA LEU A 248 0.73 -23.76 5.63
C LEU A 248 0.44 -22.94 4.36
N PHE A 249 1.43 -22.76 3.48
CA PHE A 249 1.24 -22.04 2.23
C PHE A 249 0.13 -22.63 1.38
N ARG A 250 0.13 -23.97 1.21
CA ARG A 250 -0.95 -24.67 0.48
C ARG A 250 -2.29 -24.53 1.16
N GLU A 251 -2.35 -24.80 2.46
CA GLU A 251 -3.58 -24.68 3.27
C GLU A 251 -4.27 -23.32 3.07
N LEU A 252 -3.50 -22.23 3.21
CA LEU A 252 -4.01 -20.87 3.09
C LEU A 252 -4.54 -20.57 1.68
N LEU A 253 -3.79 -20.93 0.65
CA LEU A 253 -4.17 -20.61 -0.72
C LEU A 253 -5.28 -21.52 -1.26
N GLU A 254 -5.27 -22.80 -0.91
CA GLU A 254 -6.36 -23.73 -1.26
C GLU A 254 -7.67 -23.33 -0.60
N HIS A 255 -7.65 -22.81 0.63
CA HIS A 255 -8.82 -22.20 1.26
C HIS A 255 -9.40 -21.08 0.38
N VAL A 256 -8.56 -20.16 -0.09
CA VAL A 256 -8.99 -19.05 -0.98
C VAL A 256 -9.55 -19.57 -2.30
N ILE A 257 -8.90 -20.54 -2.93
CA ILE A 257 -9.34 -21.08 -4.22
C ILE A 257 -10.69 -21.80 -4.09
N ASN A 258 -10.89 -22.57 -3.02
CA ASN A 258 -12.06 -23.42 -2.84
C ASN A 258 -13.27 -22.68 -2.23
N THR A 259 -13.08 -21.51 -1.63
CA THR A 259 -14.16 -20.71 -1.06
C THR A 259 -14.75 -19.78 -2.12
N PRO A 260 -16.09 -19.66 -2.27
CA PRO A 260 -16.71 -18.70 -3.19
C PRO A 260 -16.29 -17.25 -2.89
N ALA A 261 -16.05 -16.44 -3.92
CA ALA A 261 -15.59 -15.05 -3.72
C ALA A 261 -16.67 -14.14 -3.12
N ASP A 262 -17.92 -14.50 -3.26
CA ASP A 262 -19.09 -13.78 -2.74
C ASP A 262 -19.41 -14.07 -1.27
N VAL A 263 -18.54 -14.82 -0.57
CA VAL A 263 -18.63 -15.01 0.90
C VAL A 263 -18.53 -13.67 1.63
N LEU A 264 -17.93 -12.65 1.01
CA LEU A 264 -17.89 -11.27 1.46
C LEU A 264 -18.35 -10.36 0.29
N PRO A 265 -19.68 -10.21 0.07
CA PRO A 265 -20.23 -9.64 -1.15
C PRO A 265 -19.77 -8.21 -1.46
N GLU A 266 -19.64 -7.36 -0.44
CA GLU A 266 -19.17 -5.97 -0.59
C GLU A 266 -17.70 -5.86 -1.02
N MET A 267 -16.94 -6.96 -0.88
CA MET A 267 -15.53 -7.07 -1.29
C MET A 267 -15.35 -8.02 -2.49
N LEU A 268 -16.41 -8.38 -3.18
CA LEU A 268 -16.36 -9.33 -4.29
C LEU A 268 -15.28 -9.01 -5.34
N PRO A 269 -15.07 -7.75 -5.77
CA PRO A 269 -13.99 -7.40 -6.68
C PRO A 269 -12.60 -7.69 -6.12
N GLU A 270 -12.35 -7.29 -4.90
CA GLU A 270 -11.09 -7.52 -4.19
C GLU A 270 -10.86 -9.03 -3.97
N GLN A 271 -11.89 -9.75 -3.52
CA GLN A 271 -11.84 -11.21 -3.34
C GLN A 271 -11.50 -11.95 -4.65
N THR A 272 -12.06 -11.49 -5.77
CA THR A 272 -11.75 -12.05 -7.11
C THR A 272 -10.30 -11.84 -7.49
N VAL A 273 -9.73 -10.68 -7.19
CA VAL A 273 -8.30 -10.39 -7.38
C VAL A 273 -7.44 -11.29 -6.49
N GLU A 274 -7.83 -11.49 -5.24
CA GLU A 274 -7.07 -12.34 -4.32
C GLU A 274 -7.11 -13.82 -4.73
N LYS A 275 -8.22 -14.32 -5.30
CA LYS A 275 -8.25 -15.68 -5.89
C LYS A 275 -7.28 -15.84 -7.03
N ARG A 276 -7.17 -14.85 -7.92
CA ARG A 276 -6.17 -14.87 -9.01
C ARG A 276 -4.74 -14.91 -8.45
N LYS A 277 -4.42 -14.04 -7.47
CA LYS A 277 -3.11 -14.04 -6.81
C LYS A 277 -2.80 -15.38 -6.12
N ALA A 278 -3.79 -15.98 -5.46
CA ALA A 278 -3.65 -17.28 -4.83
C ALA A 278 -3.30 -18.37 -5.85
N GLN A 279 -3.95 -18.37 -7.02
CA GLN A 279 -3.63 -19.31 -8.11
C GLN A 279 -2.22 -19.07 -8.65
N ASP A 280 -1.83 -17.82 -8.87
CA ASP A 280 -0.49 -17.47 -9.36
C ASP A 280 0.61 -17.90 -8.37
N LEU A 281 0.38 -17.75 -7.08
CA LEU A 281 1.30 -18.21 -6.04
C LEU A 281 1.40 -19.74 -6.00
N LEU A 282 0.27 -20.46 -6.10
CA LEU A 282 0.26 -21.92 -6.16
C LEU A 282 1.02 -22.44 -7.39
N ASN A 283 0.87 -21.79 -8.54
CA ASN A 283 1.58 -22.16 -9.77
C ASN A 283 3.11 -22.02 -9.64
N ARG A 284 3.57 -21.19 -8.71
CA ARG A 284 4.99 -20.91 -8.44
C ARG A 284 5.53 -21.60 -7.20
N ILE A 285 4.81 -22.56 -6.63
CA ILE A 285 5.18 -23.18 -5.35
C ILE A 285 6.58 -23.81 -5.38
N ASP A 286 6.98 -24.44 -6.48
CA ASP A 286 8.29 -25.09 -6.59
C ASP A 286 9.45 -24.08 -6.79
N GLU A 287 9.14 -22.83 -7.18
CA GLU A 287 10.10 -21.72 -7.20
C GLU A 287 10.29 -21.11 -5.80
N LEU A 288 9.25 -21.13 -4.97
CA LEU A 288 9.20 -20.44 -3.67
C LEU A 288 9.72 -21.30 -2.52
N PHE A 289 9.72 -22.62 -2.67
CA PHE A 289 10.16 -23.54 -1.61
C PHE A 289 11.31 -24.41 -2.12
N ALA A 290 12.40 -24.42 -1.35
CA ALA A 290 13.52 -25.34 -1.61
C ALA A 290 13.06 -26.80 -1.43
N GLU A 291 13.65 -27.72 -2.22
CA GLU A 291 13.46 -29.15 -2.05
C GLU A 291 14.10 -29.66 -0.74
#